data_a12d7b3b34d6d3b73df6071f1dbd2424
#
_entry.id   a12d7b3b34d6d3b73df6071f1dbd2424
#
_cell.length_a   1.000
_cell.length_b   1.000
_cell.length_c   1.000
_cell.angle_alpha   90.00
_cell.angle_beta   90.00
_cell.angle_gamma   90.00
#
_symmetry.space_group_name_H-M   'P 1'
#
loop_
_entity.id
_entity.type
_entity.pdbx_description
1 polymer ?
#
loop_
_entity_poly.entity_id
_entity_poly.type
_entity_poly.pdbx_seq_one_letter_code
_entity_poly.pdbx_strand_id
1 'polypeptide(L)'
;KKHWLGFLTDEEKYLQSIAIWAEVKKVIENDMKSSFTKENHIFNFIDSWARWNWWNLTQLCWMKWLVASTSGKTIELPIKSTLKEWFSTLEYFIATHGWRKWKSDTALKTAQSWYLTRRLVDAAQNVIVKEEDCHTVHYKEVSRWTMSSFSDSFEDRIYWKTLASDVKDENGKVIIDGWTTIDKNILDIINKNNVQKVNIRSVLTCWTEGWICKKCYWLDLWLNKIVEDWTPVWVIAAQSIWEPWTQLTMRTFHSWWVAKEGWDMTQWLTRVEELFEARNPKNPAVISDLEWTIEITQTEKANIITVKANELLEEEYLFPENYAVNVKEWQEIKEKHLIAKSSKDKGKIVSLKAWVVKKIENWRVIVKDKDLRVVEYEIEFGTNIVVKSKDSVKKGQRLTEWHINLARLMDVWGILKTQEYIVDEIKSIYASQWQTVNSKHIELIVRQMFSRVRILDKWDSEFFPWDIVDIIRYNKEKTRLIKESKLPPIAERLLLWLIKISLYTESWLSAASFQETVRVLVEWSVSWKIDRLKELKENVIIWRLIPAWKQYRKINWIEIEEDFDDEDMYFSADDENIDISEEHLEKVVAEMEDESDF
;
A
#
# COMPACT_ATOMS: atom_id res chain seq x y z
N LYS A 1 -37.96 -34.12 -9.31
CA LYS A 1 -38.17 -35.32 -10.13
C LYS A 1 -36.86 -35.91 -10.64
N LYS A 2 -35.99 -35.13 -11.32
CA LYS A 2 -34.70 -35.62 -11.84
C LYS A 2 -33.77 -36.18 -10.75
N HIS A 3 -33.65 -35.51 -9.61
CA HIS A 3 -32.91 -35.97 -8.45
C HIS A 3 -33.45 -37.30 -7.88
N TRP A 4 -34.77 -37.40 -7.73
CA TRP A 4 -35.44 -38.63 -7.27
C TRP A 4 -35.25 -39.82 -8.21
N LEU A 5 -35.00 -39.56 -9.49
CA LEU A 5 -34.70 -40.57 -10.52
C LEU A 5 -33.19 -40.88 -10.61
N GLY A 6 -32.36 -40.33 -9.75
CA GLY A 6 -30.93 -40.56 -9.72
C GLY A 6 -30.11 -39.86 -10.82
N PHE A 7 -30.72 -38.92 -11.57
CA PHE A 7 -30.04 -38.19 -12.65
C PHE A 7 -29.23 -36.98 -12.17
N LEU A 8 -29.38 -36.59 -10.90
CA LEU A 8 -28.69 -35.43 -10.30
C LEU A 8 -28.15 -35.80 -8.93
N THR A 9 -26.97 -35.37 -8.63
CA THR A 9 -26.39 -35.42 -7.28
C THR A 9 -27.03 -34.36 -6.37
N ASP A 10 -26.85 -34.46 -5.05
CA ASP A 10 -27.35 -33.44 -4.09
C ASP A 10 -26.75 -32.06 -4.34
N GLU A 11 -25.45 -32.01 -4.72
CA GLU A 11 -24.78 -30.75 -5.03
C GLU A 11 -25.29 -30.10 -6.33
N GLU A 12 -25.49 -30.91 -7.38
CA GLU A 12 -26.06 -30.41 -8.63
C GLU A 12 -27.50 -29.91 -8.44
N LYS A 13 -28.32 -30.64 -7.66
CA LYS A 13 -29.67 -30.19 -7.29
C LYS A 13 -29.61 -28.84 -6.55
N TYR A 14 -28.70 -28.70 -5.59
CA TYR A 14 -28.47 -27.47 -4.83
C TYR A 14 -28.13 -26.30 -5.75
N LEU A 15 -27.13 -26.45 -6.61
CA LEU A 15 -26.70 -25.43 -7.56
C LEU A 15 -27.79 -25.03 -8.54
N GLN A 16 -28.50 -26.03 -9.11
CA GLN A 16 -29.62 -25.77 -10.03
C GLN A 16 -30.79 -25.05 -9.34
N SER A 17 -31.10 -25.41 -8.09
CA SER A 17 -32.13 -24.74 -7.31
C SER A 17 -31.82 -23.27 -7.10
N ILE A 18 -30.57 -22.96 -6.72
CA ILE A 18 -30.11 -21.56 -6.56
C ILE A 18 -30.16 -20.80 -7.89
N ALA A 19 -29.71 -21.42 -8.99
CA ALA A 19 -29.69 -20.78 -10.30
C ALA A 19 -31.12 -20.42 -10.77
N ILE A 20 -32.09 -21.33 -10.61
CA ILE A 20 -33.49 -21.07 -10.94
C ILE A 20 -34.03 -19.87 -10.13
N TRP A 21 -33.78 -19.84 -8.82
CA TRP A 21 -34.25 -18.74 -7.98
C TRP A 21 -33.54 -17.43 -8.28
N ALA A 22 -32.28 -17.45 -8.75
CA ALA A 22 -31.57 -16.26 -9.21
C ALA A 22 -32.18 -15.68 -10.50
N GLU A 23 -32.64 -16.56 -11.41
CA GLU A 23 -33.33 -16.15 -12.62
C GLU A 23 -34.69 -15.53 -12.31
N VAL A 24 -35.48 -16.20 -11.46
CA VAL A 24 -36.79 -15.68 -10.98
C VAL A 24 -36.64 -14.30 -10.35
N LYS A 25 -35.58 -14.09 -9.57
CA LYS A 25 -35.30 -12.78 -8.98
C LYS A 25 -35.10 -11.68 -10.04
N LYS A 26 -34.34 -11.96 -11.12
CA LYS A 26 -34.13 -11.00 -12.20
C LYS A 26 -35.45 -10.63 -12.90
N VAL A 27 -36.31 -11.61 -13.12
CA VAL A 27 -37.64 -11.37 -13.71
C VAL A 27 -38.45 -10.46 -12.80
N ILE A 28 -38.54 -10.78 -11.51
CA ILE A 28 -39.29 -9.97 -10.53
C ILE A 28 -38.72 -8.52 -10.45
N GLU A 29 -37.40 -8.35 -10.42
CA GLU A 29 -36.79 -7.01 -10.40
C GLU A 29 -37.12 -6.19 -11.65
N ASN A 30 -37.16 -6.81 -12.82
CA ASN A 30 -37.51 -6.14 -14.08
C ASN A 30 -38.99 -5.76 -14.11
N ASP A 31 -39.86 -6.66 -13.72
CA ASP A 31 -41.30 -6.40 -13.66
C ASP A 31 -41.62 -5.30 -12.64
N MET A 32 -40.95 -5.32 -11.51
CA MET A 32 -41.05 -4.27 -10.50
C MET A 32 -40.64 -2.90 -11.06
N LYS A 33 -39.48 -2.81 -11.73
CA LYS A 33 -39.01 -1.56 -12.31
C LYS A 33 -39.96 -1.01 -13.36
N SER A 34 -40.59 -1.88 -14.14
CA SER A 34 -41.57 -1.50 -15.17
C SER A 34 -42.91 -1.05 -14.60
N SER A 35 -43.30 -1.53 -13.40
CA SER A 35 -44.57 -1.21 -12.77
C SER A 35 -44.61 0.11 -12.02
N PHE A 36 -43.43 0.69 -11.70
CA PHE A 36 -43.35 1.99 -11.01
C PHE A 36 -43.43 3.16 -11.99
N THR A 37 -44.29 4.11 -11.68
CA THR A 37 -44.38 5.40 -12.39
C THR A 37 -43.37 6.38 -11.83
N LYS A 38 -42.87 7.30 -12.67
CA LYS A 38 -41.91 8.34 -12.25
C LYS A 38 -42.48 9.34 -11.22
N GLU A 39 -43.78 9.39 -11.07
CA GLU A 39 -44.48 10.24 -10.09
C GLU A 39 -44.50 9.64 -8.68
N ASN A 40 -44.10 8.37 -8.54
CA ASN A 40 -44.11 7.70 -7.25
C ASN A 40 -42.98 8.20 -6.36
N HIS A 41 -43.32 8.64 -5.14
CA HIS A 41 -42.33 9.16 -4.19
C HIS A 41 -41.23 8.16 -3.82
N ILE A 42 -41.60 6.84 -3.72
CA ILE A 42 -40.62 5.79 -3.42
C ILE A 42 -39.66 5.60 -4.58
N PHE A 43 -40.13 5.72 -5.83
CA PHE A 43 -39.29 5.68 -7.01
C PHE A 43 -38.27 6.82 -6.96
N ASN A 44 -38.69 8.03 -6.61
CA ASN A 44 -37.80 9.20 -6.52
C ASN A 44 -36.70 9.01 -5.46
N PHE A 45 -36.97 8.37 -4.32
CA PHE A 45 -35.96 8.05 -3.31
C PHE A 45 -34.89 7.08 -3.82
N ILE A 46 -35.28 6.12 -4.63
CA ILE A 46 -34.37 5.10 -5.19
C ILE A 46 -33.62 5.68 -6.38
N ASP A 47 -34.28 6.38 -7.26
CA ASP A 47 -33.69 6.96 -8.48
C ASP A 47 -32.67 8.05 -8.17
N SER A 48 -32.96 8.88 -7.16
CA SER A 48 -32.02 9.90 -6.65
C SER A 48 -30.87 9.33 -5.81
N TRP A 49 -30.82 8.04 -5.54
CA TRP A 49 -29.86 7.38 -4.65
C TRP A 49 -29.82 7.96 -3.22
N ALA A 50 -30.79 8.74 -2.84
CA ALA A 50 -30.85 9.37 -1.52
C ALA A 50 -30.99 8.31 -0.41
N ARG A 51 -31.85 7.30 -0.61
CA ARG A 51 -32.06 6.23 0.34
C ARG A 51 -32.69 5.01 -0.36
N TRP A 52 -32.42 3.80 0.17
CA TRP A 52 -32.89 2.54 -0.35
C TRP A 52 -32.33 2.19 -1.74
N ASN A 53 -32.51 0.94 -2.12
CA ASN A 53 -32.24 0.42 -3.45
C ASN A 53 -33.39 -0.50 -3.90
N TRP A 54 -33.39 -0.92 -5.13
CA TRP A 54 -34.39 -1.83 -5.68
C TRP A 54 -34.52 -3.13 -4.88
N TRP A 55 -33.41 -3.62 -4.33
CA TRP A 55 -33.39 -4.81 -3.50
C TRP A 55 -34.25 -4.68 -2.22
N ASN A 56 -34.12 -3.53 -1.52
CA ASN A 56 -34.90 -3.27 -0.31
C ASN A 56 -36.41 -3.24 -0.64
N LEU A 57 -36.75 -2.64 -1.77
CA LEU A 57 -38.13 -2.55 -2.22
C LEU A 57 -38.68 -3.92 -2.63
N THR A 58 -37.88 -4.76 -3.31
CA THR A 58 -38.27 -6.14 -3.66
C THR A 58 -38.59 -6.95 -2.42
N GLN A 59 -37.76 -6.85 -1.36
CA GLN A 59 -38.05 -7.55 -0.10
C GLN A 59 -39.30 -7.06 0.61
N LEU A 60 -39.60 -5.78 0.48
CA LEU A 60 -40.74 -5.15 1.13
C LEU A 60 -42.08 -5.56 0.47
N CYS A 61 -42.12 -5.53 -0.87
CA CYS A 61 -43.39 -5.60 -1.63
C CYS A 61 -43.57 -6.90 -2.40
N TRP A 62 -42.51 -7.63 -2.76
CA TRP A 62 -42.65 -8.81 -3.63
C TRP A 62 -42.21 -10.11 -2.97
N MET A 63 -40.96 -10.22 -2.53
CA MET A 63 -40.43 -11.47 -2.01
C MET A 63 -39.13 -11.27 -1.30
N LYS A 64 -38.91 -11.91 -0.14
CA LYS A 64 -37.62 -11.87 0.55
C LYS A 64 -36.56 -12.73 -0.09
N TRP A 65 -36.91 -13.79 -0.80
CA TRP A 65 -36.02 -14.67 -1.54
C TRP A 65 -35.19 -15.64 -0.67
N LEU A 66 -34.04 -16.14 -1.18
CA LEU A 66 -33.15 -17.07 -0.47
C LEU A 66 -32.41 -16.41 0.69
N VAL A 67 -32.15 -17.13 1.77
CA VAL A 67 -31.45 -16.66 2.96
C VAL A 67 -30.24 -17.56 3.25
N ALA A 68 -29.17 -16.98 3.79
CA ALA A 68 -28.00 -17.72 4.22
C ALA A 68 -28.22 -18.38 5.58
N SER A 69 -27.68 -19.59 5.73
CA SER A 69 -27.54 -20.28 7.01
C SER A 69 -26.45 -19.61 7.87
N THR A 70 -26.38 -19.95 9.13
CA THR A 70 -25.31 -19.53 10.04
C THR A 70 -23.92 -19.97 9.56
N SER A 71 -23.84 -21.12 8.86
CA SER A 71 -22.59 -21.62 8.25
C SER A 71 -22.15 -20.88 6.98
N GLY A 72 -22.99 -20.00 6.43
CA GLY A 72 -22.71 -19.29 5.18
C GLY A 72 -23.30 -19.93 3.93
N LYS A 73 -23.77 -21.17 3.96
CA LYS A 73 -24.44 -21.79 2.83
C LYS A 73 -25.85 -21.21 2.63
N THR A 74 -26.27 -21.05 1.39
CA THR A 74 -27.61 -20.59 1.05
C THR A 74 -28.63 -21.69 1.37
N ILE A 75 -29.73 -21.34 2.00
CA ILE A 75 -30.82 -22.31 2.26
C ILE A 75 -31.64 -22.47 0.97
N GLU A 76 -31.86 -23.72 0.51
CA GLU A 76 -32.54 -24.00 -0.74
C GLU A 76 -34.02 -23.55 -0.77
N LEU A 77 -34.63 -23.48 0.41
CA LEU A 77 -36.03 -23.06 0.55
C LEU A 77 -36.11 -21.52 0.52
N PRO A 78 -36.76 -20.93 -0.50
CA PRO A 78 -36.93 -19.49 -0.57
C PRO A 78 -38.03 -19.02 0.38
N ILE A 79 -37.86 -17.81 0.89
CA ILE A 79 -38.92 -17.09 1.60
C ILE A 79 -39.74 -16.35 0.54
N LYS A 80 -40.94 -16.82 0.29
CA LYS A 80 -41.83 -16.26 -0.73
C LYS A 80 -42.64 -15.07 -0.24
N SER A 81 -42.87 -14.98 1.06
CA SER A 81 -43.63 -13.90 1.68
C SER A 81 -42.84 -12.60 1.69
N THR A 82 -43.56 -11.49 1.74
CA THR A 82 -43.02 -10.13 1.79
C THR A 82 -42.91 -9.63 3.24
N LEU A 83 -42.10 -8.62 3.46
CA LEU A 83 -42.04 -7.95 4.78
C LEU A 83 -43.36 -7.22 5.09
N LYS A 84 -44.13 -6.82 4.08
CA LYS A 84 -45.44 -6.16 4.24
C LYS A 84 -46.51 -7.13 4.74
N GLU A 85 -46.57 -8.35 4.18
CA GLU A 85 -47.54 -9.39 4.55
C GLU A 85 -47.10 -10.17 5.78
N TRP A 86 -45.81 -10.09 6.12
CA TRP A 86 -45.11 -10.86 7.14
C TRP A 86 -44.93 -12.34 6.74
N PHE A 87 -44.13 -13.05 7.53
CA PHE A 87 -43.69 -14.40 7.23
C PHE A 87 -44.55 -15.46 7.91
N SER A 88 -44.71 -16.62 7.27
CA SER A 88 -45.18 -17.82 7.95
C SER A 88 -44.18 -18.23 9.03
N THR A 89 -44.60 -19.05 10.00
CA THR A 89 -43.74 -19.50 11.11
C THR A 89 -42.43 -20.14 10.62
N LEU A 90 -42.51 -20.97 9.58
CA LEU A 90 -41.35 -21.62 8.99
C LEU A 90 -40.41 -20.59 8.30
N GLU A 91 -40.98 -19.69 7.51
CA GLU A 91 -40.22 -18.66 6.82
C GLU A 91 -39.58 -17.69 7.80
N TYR A 92 -40.27 -17.35 8.89
CA TYR A 92 -39.67 -16.55 9.96
C TYR A 92 -38.46 -17.25 10.59
N PHE A 93 -38.59 -18.53 10.91
CA PHE A 93 -37.50 -19.32 11.47
C PHE A 93 -36.28 -19.34 10.52
N ILE A 94 -36.50 -19.56 9.23
CA ILE A 94 -35.46 -19.52 8.22
C ILE A 94 -34.82 -18.12 8.14
N ALA A 95 -35.64 -17.06 8.18
CA ALA A 95 -35.13 -15.66 8.14
C ALA A 95 -34.27 -15.31 9.35
N THR A 96 -34.52 -15.86 10.54
CA THR A 96 -33.77 -15.56 11.77
C THR A 96 -32.32 -16.02 11.68
N HIS A 97 -32.01 -17.07 10.92
CA HIS A 97 -30.61 -17.50 10.72
C HIS A 97 -29.74 -16.38 10.09
N GLY A 98 -30.24 -15.77 9.02
CA GLY A 98 -29.55 -14.66 8.35
C GLY A 98 -29.44 -13.42 9.24
N TRP A 99 -30.48 -13.07 9.98
CA TRP A 99 -30.47 -11.92 10.88
C TRP A 99 -29.50 -12.10 12.04
N ARG A 100 -29.47 -13.28 12.66
CA ARG A 100 -28.56 -13.57 13.76
C ARG A 100 -27.11 -13.54 13.29
N LYS A 101 -26.82 -14.16 12.15
CA LYS A 101 -25.50 -14.10 11.53
C LYS A 101 -25.10 -12.66 11.26
N TRP A 102 -25.95 -11.88 10.60
CA TRP A 102 -25.67 -10.47 10.32
C TRP A 102 -25.32 -9.66 11.57
N LYS A 103 -26.09 -9.78 12.64
CA LYS A 103 -25.82 -9.06 13.88
C LYS A 103 -24.51 -9.48 14.53
N SER A 104 -24.25 -10.78 14.60
CA SER A 104 -23.01 -11.32 15.14
C SER A 104 -21.78 -10.87 14.33
N ASP A 105 -21.85 -11.02 13.01
CA ASP A 105 -20.76 -10.64 12.12
C ASP A 105 -20.48 -9.13 12.18
N THR A 106 -21.52 -8.29 12.22
CA THR A 106 -21.35 -6.83 12.36
C THR A 106 -20.60 -6.49 13.64
N ALA A 107 -20.96 -7.08 14.76
CA ALA A 107 -20.28 -6.84 16.04
C ALA A 107 -18.81 -7.28 16.02
N LEU A 108 -18.51 -8.45 15.47
CA LEU A 108 -17.14 -8.98 15.38
C LEU A 108 -16.25 -8.18 14.42
N LYS A 109 -16.78 -7.78 13.27
CA LYS A 109 -16.00 -7.04 12.27
C LYS A 109 -15.76 -5.59 12.65
N THR A 110 -16.59 -4.99 13.48
CA THR A 110 -16.33 -3.67 14.04
C THR A 110 -15.02 -3.66 14.84
N ALA A 111 -14.78 -4.68 15.65
CA ALA A 111 -13.53 -4.82 16.39
C ALA A 111 -12.31 -4.98 15.47
N GLN A 112 -12.42 -5.74 14.38
CA GLN A 112 -11.37 -5.87 13.36
C GLN A 112 -11.07 -4.52 12.69
N SER A 113 -12.11 -3.73 12.40
CA SER A 113 -11.96 -2.40 11.83
C SER A 113 -11.20 -1.47 12.75
N TRP A 114 -11.50 -1.46 14.05
CA TRP A 114 -10.79 -0.66 15.03
C TRP A 114 -9.32 -1.07 15.18
N TYR A 115 -9.05 -2.36 15.12
CA TYR A 115 -7.69 -2.87 15.14
C TYR A 115 -6.87 -2.43 13.92
N LEU A 116 -7.48 -2.41 12.72
CA LEU A 116 -6.82 -1.85 11.54
C LEU A 116 -6.49 -0.37 11.72
N THR A 117 -7.42 0.42 12.27
CA THR A 117 -7.17 1.85 12.54
C THR A 117 -5.98 2.06 13.44
N ARG A 118 -5.90 1.30 14.55
CA ARG A 118 -4.76 1.38 15.46
C ARG A 118 -3.45 1.11 14.73
N ARG A 119 -3.38 0.07 13.89
CA ARG A 119 -2.19 -0.24 13.09
C ARG A 119 -1.81 0.89 12.13
N LEU A 120 -2.78 1.49 11.44
CA LEU A 120 -2.56 2.60 10.52
C LEU A 120 -2.04 3.85 11.24
N VAL A 121 -2.64 4.19 12.37
CA VAL A 121 -2.23 5.32 13.21
C VAL A 121 -0.79 5.13 13.70
N ASP A 122 -0.48 3.99 14.31
CA ASP A 122 0.86 3.73 14.88
C ASP A 122 1.95 3.65 13.79
N ALA A 123 1.62 3.17 12.58
CA ALA A 123 2.58 3.10 11.48
C ALA A 123 2.92 4.48 10.87
N ALA A 124 2.00 5.45 10.95
CA ALA A 124 2.13 6.75 10.29
C ALA A 124 2.31 7.93 11.26
N GLN A 125 2.28 7.71 12.56
CA GLN A 125 2.12 8.72 13.62
C GLN A 125 3.07 9.93 13.57
N ASN A 126 4.19 9.84 12.86
CA ASN A 126 5.20 10.88 12.85
C ASN A 126 5.15 11.77 11.60
N VAL A 127 4.24 11.47 10.68
CA VAL A 127 4.21 12.18 9.40
C VAL A 127 3.38 13.45 9.50
N ILE A 128 4.05 14.59 9.52
CA ILE A 128 3.47 15.93 9.51
C ILE A 128 3.98 16.72 8.31
N VAL A 129 3.33 17.84 8.00
CA VAL A 129 3.81 18.81 7.00
C VAL A 129 4.76 19.78 7.69
N LYS A 130 6.02 19.89 7.22
CA LYS A 130 7.02 20.75 7.88
C LYS A 130 7.69 21.76 6.95
N GLU A 131 7.89 21.40 5.70
CA GLU A 131 8.64 22.19 4.72
C GLU A 131 7.73 22.72 3.63
N GLU A 132 8.07 23.86 3.07
CA GLU A 132 7.33 24.40 1.93
C GLU A 132 7.61 23.60 0.67
N ASP A 133 8.87 23.30 0.38
CA ASP A 133 9.30 22.58 -0.81
C ASP A 133 10.52 21.70 -0.55
N CYS A 134 10.47 20.44 -0.92
CA CYS A 134 11.57 19.49 -0.81
C CYS A 134 12.48 19.45 -2.06
N HIS A 135 12.20 20.21 -3.10
CA HIS A 135 12.96 20.28 -4.36
C HIS A 135 13.27 18.90 -4.99
N THR A 136 12.36 17.94 -4.85
CA THR A 136 12.57 16.59 -5.39
C THR A 136 12.64 16.59 -6.90
N VAL A 137 13.55 15.80 -7.46
CA VAL A 137 13.67 15.53 -8.90
C VAL A 137 12.79 14.37 -9.34
N HIS A 138 12.32 13.56 -8.36
CA HIS A 138 11.48 12.41 -8.64
C HIS A 138 10.04 12.84 -8.92
N TYR A 139 9.40 12.16 -9.86
CA TYR A 139 8.04 12.46 -10.30
C TYR A 139 7.22 11.19 -10.49
N LYS A 140 5.91 11.37 -10.52
CA LYS A 140 4.94 10.37 -10.96
C LYS A 140 4.41 10.79 -12.33
N GLU A 141 4.55 9.92 -13.33
CA GLU A 141 3.99 10.16 -14.67
C GLU A 141 2.49 9.83 -14.65
N VAL A 142 1.67 10.77 -15.07
CA VAL A 142 0.23 10.57 -15.29
C VAL A 142 -0.06 10.75 -16.77
N SER A 143 -0.58 9.70 -17.41
CA SER A 143 -0.96 9.74 -18.82
C SER A 143 -2.48 9.61 -19.00
N ARG A 144 -3.02 10.14 -20.10
CA ARG A 144 -4.44 10.01 -20.47
C ARG A 144 -4.83 8.56 -20.76
N TRP A 145 -3.89 7.76 -21.24
CA TRP A 145 -4.10 6.36 -21.64
C TRP A 145 -4.11 5.37 -20.46
N THR A 146 -3.55 5.77 -19.34
CA THR A 146 -3.59 4.92 -18.16
C THR A 146 -5.01 4.98 -17.61
N MET A 147 -5.86 4.07 -18.02
CA MET A 147 -7.15 3.88 -17.36
C MET A 147 -6.86 3.43 -15.95
N SER A 148 -7.02 4.33 -14.97
CA SER A 148 -7.27 3.88 -13.61
C SER A 148 -8.57 3.09 -13.66
N SER A 149 -8.58 1.93 -13.06
CA SER A 149 -9.67 0.95 -13.13
C SER A 149 -11.05 1.51 -12.77
N PHE A 150 -11.18 2.74 -12.26
CA PHE A 150 -12.45 3.37 -11.91
C PHE A 150 -12.40 4.90 -12.01
N SER A 151 -13.31 5.45 -12.80
CA SER A 151 -13.95 6.77 -12.80
C SER A 151 -13.15 8.06 -12.60
N ASP A 152 -11.88 8.06 -12.23
CA ASP A 152 -11.13 9.32 -12.13
C ASP A 152 -10.70 9.75 -13.54
N SER A 153 -11.22 10.87 -14.00
CA SER A 153 -10.77 11.49 -15.23
C SER A 153 -9.28 11.86 -15.14
N PHE A 154 -8.62 12.02 -16.29
CA PHE A 154 -7.24 12.52 -16.28
C PHE A 154 -7.13 13.83 -15.52
N GLU A 155 -8.14 14.69 -15.63
CA GLU A 155 -8.25 15.98 -14.97
C GLU A 155 -8.27 15.85 -13.44
N ASP A 156 -9.09 14.95 -12.90
CA ASP A 156 -9.18 14.71 -11.45
C ASP A 156 -7.86 14.20 -10.86
N ARG A 157 -7.09 13.48 -11.66
CA ARG A 157 -5.79 12.95 -11.23
C ARG A 157 -4.69 13.99 -11.16
N ILE A 158 -4.76 15.08 -11.92
CA ILE A 158 -3.74 16.13 -11.97
C ILE A 158 -4.15 17.43 -11.28
N TYR A 159 -5.44 17.66 -11.08
CA TYR A 159 -5.96 18.89 -10.48
C TYR A 159 -5.39 19.17 -9.10
N TRP A 160 -5.01 20.42 -8.83
CA TRP A 160 -4.33 20.89 -7.61
C TRP A 160 -2.94 20.30 -7.32
N LYS A 161 -2.42 19.43 -8.16
CA LYS A 161 -1.08 18.88 -7.96
C LYS A 161 -0.01 19.83 -8.52
N THR A 162 1.19 19.76 -7.93
CA THR A 162 2.34 20.54 -8.40
C THR A 162 3.06 19.78 -9.50
N LEU A 163 3.39 20.47 -10.59
CA LEU A 163 4.22 19.94 -11.66
C LEU A 163 5.63 19.66 -11.16
N ALA A 164 6.22 18.55 -11.60
CA ALA A 164 7.60 18.20 -11.29
C ALA A 164 8.57 18.62 -12.41
N SER A 165 8.08 18.78 -13.62
CA SER A 165 8.86 19.21 -14.79
C SER A 165 8.00 20.07 -15.70
N ASP A 166 8.67 20.79 -16.63
CA ASP A 166 8.00 21.61 -17.64
C ASP A 166 7.09 20.76 -18.52
N VAL A 167 5.89 21.27 -18.79
CA VAL A 167 4.97 20.66 -19.75
C VAL A 167 5.28 21.21 -21.13
N LYS A 168 5.61 20.30 -22.06
CA LYS A 168 5.97 20.63 -23.45
C LYS A 168 4.89 20.18 -24.41
N ASP A 169 4.70 20.96 -25.45
CA ASP A 169 3.85 20.61 -26.59
C ASP A 169 4.51 19.55 -27.47
N GLU A 170 3.78 18.98 -28.42
CA GLU A 170 4.30 18.04 -29.44
C GLU A 170 5.50 18.62 -30.23
N ASN A 171 5.59 19.93 -30.32
CA ASN A 171 6.69 20.66 -30.96
C ASN A 171 7.88 20.93 -30.03
N GLY A 172 7.87 20.48 -28.79
CA GLY A 172 8.94 20.69 -27.80
C GLY A 172 8.96 22.07 -27.13
N LYS A 173 7.98 22.94 -27.42
CA LYS A 173 7.87 24.27 -26.79
C LYS A 173 7.28 24.12 -25.38
N VAL A 174 7.87 24.78 -24.41
CA VAL A 174 7.33 24.83 -23.03
C VAL A 174 6.04 25.64 -23.03
N ILE A 175 4.96 25.02 -22.56
CA ILE A 175 3.63 25.64 -22.43
C ILE A 175 3.44 26.12 -20.99
N ILE A 176 3.90 25.34 -20.02
CA ILE A 176 3.74 25.59 -18.58
C ILE A 176 5.07 25.27 -17.92
N ASP A 177 5.57 26.21 -17.13
CA ASP A 177 6.79 26.03 -16.35
C ASP A 177 6.59 24.98 -15.26
N GLY A 178 7.63 24.20 -14.99
CA GLY A 178 7.67 23.26 -13.88
C GLY A 178 7.45 23.97 -12.54
N TRP A 179 7.14 23.17 -11.51
CA TRP A 179 6.95 23.64 -10.11
C TRP A 179 5.68 24.48 -9.87
N THR A 180 4.85 24.67 -10.90
CA THR A 180 3.55 25.36 -10.76
C THR A 180 2.46 24.41 -10.26
N THR A 181 1.51 24.92 -9.49
CA THR A 181 0.33 24.16 -9.05
C THR A 181 -0.73 24.22 -10.15
N ILE A 182 -1.33 23.09 -10.48
CA ILE A 182 -2.32 22.97 -11.56
C ILE A 182 -3.68 23.48 -11.09
N ASP A 183 -3.97 24.76 -11.38
CA ASP A 183 -5.28 25.37 -11.20
C ASP A 183 -6.21 25.08 -12.38
N LYS A 184 -7.48 25.49 -12.28
CA LYS A 184 -8.46 25.38 -13.37
C LYS A 184 -7.98 25.97 -14.69
N ASN A 185 -7.33 27.15 -14.64
CA ASN A 185 -6.82 27.84 -15.82
C ASN A 185 -5.72 27.04 -16.52
N ILE A 186 -4.81 26.48 -15.72
CA ILE A 186 -3.71 25.62 -16.21
C ILE A 186 -4.27 24.32 -16.78
N LEU A 187 -5.28 23.74 -16.13
CA LEU A 187 -5.96 22.53 -16.58
C LEU A 187 -6.64 22.77 -17.95
N ASP A 188 -7.28 23.93 -18.16
CA ASP A 188 -7.86 24.30 -19.46
C ASP A 188 -6.78 24.45 -20.54
N ILE A 189 -5.59 24.98 -20.20
CA ILE A 189 -4.46 25.07 -21.12
C ILE A 189 -3.94 23.66 -21.50
N ILE A 190 -3.79 22.75 -20.53
CA ILE A 190 -3.40 21.36 -20.75
C ILE A 190 -4.39 20.65 -21.68
N ASN A 191 -5.69 20.89 -21.50
CA ASN A 191 -6.74 20.30 -22.32
C ASN A 191 -6.77 20.88 -23.73
N LYS A 192 -6.63 22.19 -23.89
CA LYS A 192 -6.59 22.86 -25.20
C LYS A 192 -5.40 22.39 -26.06
N ASN A 193 -4.26 22.16 -25.44
CA ASN A 193 -3.05 21.68 -26.11
C ASN A 193 -2.98 20.14 -26.20
N ASN A 194 -4.04 19.43 -25.78
CA ASN A 194 -4.15 17.97 -25.85
C ASN A 194 -2.94 17.21 -25.31
N VAL A 195 -2.36 17.70 -24.20
CA VAL A 195 -1.17 17.10 -23.58
C VAL A 195 -1.48 15.68 -23.12
N GLN A 196 -0.65 14.71 -23.54
CA GLN A 196 -0.87 13.29 -23.30
C GLN A 196 -0.32 12.81 -21.96
N LYS A 197 0.78 13.40 -21.50
CA LYS A 197 1.51 12.98 -20.30
C LYS A 197 1.92 14.19 -19.47
N VAL A 198 1.77 14.08 -18.17
CA VAL A 198 2.16 15.13 -17.22
C VAL A 198 2.93 14.49 -16.07
N ASN A 199 4.06 15.08 -15.70
CA ASN A 199 4.87 14.68 -14.58
C ASN A 199 4.47 15.50 -13.35
N ILE A 200 3.93 14.84 -12.34
CA ILE A 200 3.44 15.46 -11.12
C ILE A 200 4.23 15.03 -9.90
N ARG A 201 4.24 15.87 -8.89
CA ARG A 201 4.76 15.54 -7.56
C ARG A 201 3.71 14.74 -6.78
N SER A 202 4.17 13.81 -5.96
CA SER A 202 3.30 13.03 -5.09
C SER A 202 3.93 12.84 -3.71
N VAL A 203 3.14 12.35 -2.76
CA VAL A 203 3.62 12.00 -1.43
C VAL A 203 4.69 10.90 -1.50
N LEU A 204 4.59 9.97 -2.46
CA LEU A 204 5.57 8.88 -2.66
C LEU A 204 6.94 9.39 -3.10
N THR A 205 6.97 10.47 -3.89
CA THR A 205 8.19 11.05 -4.46
C THR A 205 8.80 12.15 -3.59
N CYS A 206 8.18 12.50 -2.47
CA CYS A 206 8.65 13.54 -1.57
C CYS A 206 9.97 13.15 -0.90
N TRP A 207 10.95 14.07 -0.92
CA TRP A 207 12.30 13.83 -0.41
C TRP A 207 12.52 14.35 1.00
N THR A 208 11.54 15.04 1.60
CA THR A 208 11.62 15.54 2.97
C THR A 208 11.87 14.40 3.95
N GLU A 209 12.84 14.57 4.82
CA GLU A 209 13.24 13.57 5.80
C GLU A 209 12.17 13.39 6.88
N GLY A 210 11.54 12.21 6.94
CA GLY A 210 10.55 11.83 7.95
C GLY A 210 9.19 12.51 7.85
N TRP A 211 9.09 13.61 7.12
CA TRP A 211 7.90 14.44 6.98
C TRP A 211 7.47 14.60 5.52
N ILE A 212 6.54 15.50 5.25
CA ILE A 212 6.09 15.82 3.89
C ILE A 212 6.14 17.32 3.69
N CYS A 213 6.52 17.78 2.50
CA CYS A 213 6.45 19.19 2.14
C CYS A 213 5.06 19.57 1.60
N LYS A 214 4.70 20.87 1.70
CA LYS A 214 3.41 21.41 1.24
C LYS A 214 3.16 21.10 -0.22
N LYS A 215 4.15 21.30 -1.09
CA LYS A 215 3.99 21.07 -2.54
C LYS A 215 3.76 19.62 -2.93
N CYS A 216 4.28 18.64 -2.18
CA CYS A 216 4.02 17.21 -2.42
C CYS A 216 2.70 16.73 -1.82
N TYR A 217 2.21 17.34 -0.74
CA TYR A 217 0.91 17.04 -0.14
C TYR A 217 -0.24 17.82 -0.80
N TRP A 218 0.08 18.98 -1.37
CA TRP A 218 -0.76 19.97 -2.06
C TRP A 218 -1.97 20.47 -1.23
N LEU A 219 -3.18 20.15 -1.60
CA LEU A 219 -4.41 20.73 -1.08
C LEU A 219 -4.85 20.08 0.24
N ASP A 220 -5.28 20.87 1.20
CA ASP A 220 -6.16 20.39 2.27
C ASP A 220 -7.58 20.27 1.72
N LEU A 221 -8.12 19.06 1.70
CA LEU A 221 -9.42 18.75 1.12
C LEU A 221 -10.58 19.34 1.92
N TRP A 222 -10.37 19.67 3.21
CA TRP A 222 -11.38 20.29 4.05
C TRP A 222 -11.45 21.80 3.83
N LEU A 223 -10.32 22.47 3.90
CA LEU A 223 -10.22 23.92 3.76
C LEU A 223 -10.21 24.38 2.30
N ASN A 224 -9.97 23.46 1.36
CA ASN A 224 -9.80 23.73 -0.07
C ASN A 224 -8.69 24.77 -0.36
N LYS A 225 -7.62 24.73 0.44
CA LYS A 225 -6.41 25.56 0.36
C LYS A 225 -5.16 24.70 0.42
N ILE A 226 -4.01 25.29 0.10
CA ILE A 226 -2.73 24.63 0.31
C ILE A 226 -2.60 24.31 1.82
N VAL A 227 -2.11 23.11 2.11
CA VAL A 227 -1.95 22.60 3.48
C VAL A 227 -1.07 23.52 4.31
N GLU A 228 -1.44 23.74 5.56
CA GLU A 228 -0.68 24.54 6.51
C GLU A 228 0.48 23.75 7.12
N ASP A 229 1.50 24.46 7.63
CA ASP A 229 2.59 23.82 8.37
C ASP A 229 2.06 23.13 9.62
N TRP A 230 2.71 22.06 10.02
CA TRP A 230 2.39 21.25 11.22
C TRP A 230 1.06 20.52 11.17
N THR A 231 0.37 20.51 10.03
CA THR A 231 -0.85 19.70 9.86
C THR A 231 -0.52 18.22 10.08
N PRO A 232 -1.21 17.52 11.02
CA PRO A 232 -1.00 16.11 11.33
C PRO A 232 -1.65 15.22 10.26
N VAL A 233 -1.04 15.16 9.10
CA VAL A 233 -1.58 14.45 7.93
C VAL A 233 -1.74 12.95 8.15
N TRP A 234 -1.01 12.38 9.10
CA TRP A 234 -1.12 10.98 9.48
C TRP A 234 -2.48 10.62 10.10
N VAL A 235 -3.04 11.51 10.94
CA VAL A 235 -4.39 11.32 11.52
C VAL A 235 -5.42 11.34 10.41
N ILE A 236 -5.34 12.38 9.55
CA ILE A 236 -6.26 12.55 8.43
C ILE A 236 -6.23 11.35 7.49
N ALA A 237 -5.03 10.84 7.17
CA ALA A 237 -4.87 9.67 6.33
C ALA A 237 -5.47 8.40 6.97
N ALA A 238 -5.15 8.12 8.23
CA ALA A 238 -5.67 6.96 8.93
C ALA A 238 -7.21 6.99 9.04
N GLN A 239 -7.78 8.14 9.37
CA GLN A 239 -9.23 8.33 9.46
C GLN A 239 -9.93 8.22 8.11
N SER A 240 -9.34 8.79 7.06
CA SER A 240 -9.89 8.75 5.69
C SER A 240 -9.90 7.35 5.09
N ILE A 241 -8.99 6.47 5.51
CA ILE A 241 -8.97 5.06 5.11
C ILE A 241 -9.93 4.24 5.97
N TRP A 242 -10.00 4.53 7.27
CA TRP A 242 -10.81 3.79 8.23
C TRP A 242 -12.33 4.03 8.07
N GLU A 243 -12.75 5.24 7.81
CA GLU A 243 -14.17 5.59 7.72
C GLU A 243 -14.88 4.72 6.67
N PRO A 244 -14.47 4.71 5.39
CA PRO A 244 -15.09 3.85 4.39
C PRO A 244 -14.86 2.35 4.69
N TRP A 245 -13.75 1.97 5.31
CA TRP A 245 -13.50 0.61 5.74
C TRP A 245 -14.57 0.10 6.71
N THR A 246 -14.92 0.89 7.72
CA THR A 246 -15.96 0.56 8.70
C THR A 246 -17.32 0.42 8.02
N GLN A 247 -17.66 1.33 7.10
CA GLN A 247 -18.90 1.23 6.34
C GLN A 247 -18.94 -0.03 5.44
N LEU A 248 -17.82 -0.36 4.81
CA LEU A 248 -17.71 -1.55 3.98
C LEU A 248 -17.83 -2.82 4.79
N THR A 249 -17.21 -2.92 5.96
CA THR A 249 -17.34 -4.07 6.85
C THR A 249 -18.80 -4.29 7.29
N MET A 250 -19.55 -3.24 7.47
CA MET A 250 -20.98 -3.32 7.81
C MET A 250 -21.88 -3.58 6.59
N ARG A 251 -21.53 -3.08 5.40
CA ARG A 251 -22.33 -3.24 4.17
C ARG A 251 -22.14 -4.57 3.46
N THR A 252 -21.00 -5.23 3.59
CA THR A 252 -20.70 -6.51 2.90
C THR A 252 -21.73 -7.60 3.14
N PHE A 253 -22.53 -7.49 4.19
CA PHE A 253 -23.62 -8.42 4.49
C PHE A 253 -24.88 -8.20 3.67
N HIS A 254 -25.12 -6.98 3.20
CA HIS A 254 -26.30 -6.69 2.40
C HIS A 254 -26.16 -7.11 0.94
N SER A 255 -24.95 -7.25 0.46
CA SER A 255 -24.64 -7.56 -0.93
C SER A 255 -24.18 -9.01 -1.17
N TRP A 256 -24.12 -9.84 -0.14
CA TRP A 256 -23.77 -11.26 -0.23
C TRP A 256 -24.69 -12.07 -1.17
N TRP A 257 -25.83 -11.52 -1.52
CA TRP A 257 -26.82 -12.08 -2.42
C TRP A 257 -26.53 -11.84 -3.91
N VAL A 258 -25.54 -11.03 -4.25
CA VAL A 258 -25.10 -10.81 -5.62
C VAL A 258 -23.82 -11.62 -5.84
N ALA A 259 -23.89 -12.92 -5.69
CA ALA A 259 -22.91 -13.82 -6.25
C ALA A 259 -23.05 -13.76 -7.78
N LYS A 260 -22.54 -12.72 -8.41
CA LYS A 260 -22.12 -12.76 -9.79
C LYS A 260 -20.86 -13.62 -9.83
N GLU A 261 -20.90 -14.64 -10.67
CA GLU A 261 -19.82 -15.53 -11.03
C GLU A 261 -18.41 -15.00 -10.68
N GLY A 262 -17.75 -15.61 -9.68
CA GLY A 262 -16.32 -15.47 -9.44
C GLY A 262 -15.85 -14.33 -8.55
N TRP A 263 -16.68 -13.39 -8.12
CA TRP A 263 -16.25 -12.22 -7.34
C TRP A 263 -16.86 -12.24 -5.94
N ASP A 264 -16.17 -12.86 -5.00
CA ASP A 264 -16.57 -12.88 -3.60
C ASP A 264 -16.21 -11.55 -2.92
N MET A 265 -17.23 -10.81 -2.50
CA MET A 265 -17.09 -9.50 -1.87
C MET A 265 -16.37 -9.57 -0.50
N THR A 266 -16.32 -10.73 0.12
CA THR A 266 -15.55 -10.97 1.35
C THR A 266 -14.04 -11.01 1.05
N GLN A 267 -13.63 -11.38 -0.16
CA GLN A 267 -12.23 -11.42 -0.57
C GLN A 267 -11.63 -10.02 -0.69
N TRP A 268 -12.41 -8.98 -0.95
CA TRP A 268 -11.90 -7.63 -1.14
C TRP A 268 -11.44 -6.97 0.16
N LEU A 269 -12.19 -7.14 1.23
CA LEU A 269 -11.76 -6.66 2.55
C LEU A 269 -10.50 -7.36 3.01
N THR A 270 -10.45 -8.68 2.83
CA THR A 270 -9.25 -9.47 3.10
C THR A 270 -8.08 -9.01 2.25
N ARG A 271 -8.32 -8.61 0.98
CA ARG A 271 -7.27 -8.14 0.08
C ARG A 271 -6.64 -6.81 0.53
N VAL A 272 -7.43 -5.86 1.03
CA VAL A 272 -6.86 -4.61 1.57
C VAL A 272 -6.00 -4.90 2.81
N GLU A 273 -6.43 -5.82 3.68
CA GLU A 273 -5.58 -6.28 4.79
C GLU A 273 -4.32 -6.98 4.29
N GLU A 274 -4.40 -7.85 3.30
CA GLU A 274 -3.23 -8.51 2.70
C GLU A 274 -2.22 -7.50 2.15
N LEU A 275 -2.70 -6.44 1.49
CA LEU A 275 -1.84 -5.39 0.94
C LEU A 275 -1.12 -4.60 2.04
N PHE A 276 -1.83 -4.16 3.07
CA PHE A 276 -1.23 -3.45 4.20
C PHE A 276 -0.35 -4.33 5.10
N GLU A 277 -0.65 -5.62 5.18
CA GLU A 277 0.15 -6.58 5.92
C GLU A 277 1.25 -7.23 5.04
N ALA A 278 1.35 -6.83 3.78
CA ALA A 278 2.28 -7.41 2.79
C ALA A 278 2.26 -8.95 2.79
N ARG A 279 1.07 -9.55 2.98
CA ARG A 279 0.92 -11.01 3.03
C ARG A 279 1.02 -11.60 1.62
N ASN A 280 1.64 -12.76 1.54
CA ASN A 280 1.64 -13.52 0.30
C ASN A 280 0.22 -14.05 0.02
N PRO A 281 -0.34 -13.82 -1.17
CA PRO A 281 -1.61 -14.41 -1.55
C PRO A 281 -1.50 -15.93 -1.57
N LYS A 282 -2.61 -16.62 -1.27
CA LYS A 282 -2.65 -18.09 -1.26
C LYS A 282 -2.25 -18.69 -2.62
N ASN A 283 -2.75 -18.09 -3.70
CA ASN A 283 -2.42 -18.42 -5.07
C ASN A 283 -1.81 -17.18 -5.73
N PRO A 284 -0.48 -17.03 -5.74
CA PRO A 284 0.15 -15.86 -6.34
C PRO A 284 0.03 -15.91 -7.87
N ALA A 285 -0.28 -14.76 -8.48
CA ALA A 285 -0.21 -14.63 -9.92
C ALA A 285 1.24 -14.78 -10.40
N VAL A 286 1.41 -15.48 -11.50
CA VAL A 286 2.68 -15.54 -12.21
C VAL A 286 2.86 -14.23 -12.98
N ILE A 287 4.02 -13.60 -12.81
CA ILE A 287 4.39 -12.35 -13.49
C ILE A 287 5.58 -12.60 -14.40
N SER A 288 5.66 -11.87 -15.50
CA SER A 288 6.78 -11.96 -16.43
C SER A 288 8.00 -11.20 -15.88
N ASP A 289 9.15 -11.86 -15.85
CA ASP A 289 10.43 -11.23 -15.49
C ASP A 289 11.05 -10.48 -16.69
N LEU A 290 10.60 -10.80 -17.90
CA LEU A 290 11.10 -10.26 -19.16
C LEU A 290 10.01 -9.49 -19.92
N GLU A 291 10.43 -8.57 -20.75
CA GLU A 291 9.58 -7.90 -21.73
C GLU A 291 9.65 -8.66 -23.04
N TRP A 292 8.55 -9.11 -23.65
CA TRP A 292 8.39 -9.52 -25.05
C TRP A 292 7.29 -10.54 -25.34
N THR A 293 7.47 -11.28 -26.44
CA THR A 293 6.46 -12.16 -27.00
C THR A 293 6.37 -13.47 -26.23
N ILE A 294 5.16 -13.94 -26.06
CA ILE A 294 4.81 -15.16 -25.36
C ILE A 294 4.53 -16.28 -26.34
N GLU A 295 5.03 -17.46 -26.03
CA GLU A 295 4.59 -18.72 -26.62
C GLU A 295 3.95 -19.58 -25.54
N ILE A 296 2.74 -20.05 -25.78
CA ILE A 296 2.02 -20.93 -24.85
C ILE A 296 2.03 -22.34 -25.44
N THR A 297 2.63 -23.27 -24.69
CA THR A 297 2.69 -24.70 -25.06
C THR A 297 1.89 -25.47 -24.01
N GLN A 298 0.89 -26.22 -24.45
CA GLN A 298 0.13 -27.10 -23.57
C GLN A 298 0.77 -28.48 -23.54
N THR A 299 1.13 -28.93 -22.35
CA THR A 299 1.65 -30.25 -22.08
C THR A 299 0.61 -31.04 -21.27
N GLU A 300 0.66 -32.36 -21.29
CA GLU A 300 -0.32 -33.24 -20.58
C GLU A 300 -0.40 -32.97 -19.06
N LYS A 301 0.59 -32.34 -18.44
CA LYS A 301 0.67 -32.11 -17.00
C LYS A 301 0.52 -30.63 -16.57
N ALA A 302 0.88 -29.67 -17.43
CA ALA A 302 0.84 -28.25 -17.11
C ALA A 302 0.82 -27.41 -18.39
N ASN A 303 0.36 -26.16 -18.27
CA ASN A 303 0.51 -25.15 -19.30
C ASN A 303 1.87 -24.46 -19.12
N ILE A 304 2.74 -24.52 -20.12
CA ILE A 304 4.05 -23.87 -20.08
C ILE A 304 3.96 -22.56 -20.87
N ILE A 305 4.21 -21.44 -20.21
CA ILE A 305 4.35 -20.14 -20.85
C ILE A 305 5.84 -19.85 -21.01
N THR A 306 6.30 -19.75 -22.24
CA THR A 306 7.67 -19.41 -22.59
C THR A 306 7.72 -17.95 -23.02
N VAL A 307 8.51 -17.13 -22.33
CA VAL A 307 8.77 -15.73 -22.67
C VAL A 307 10.18 -15.64 -23.25
N LYS A 308 10.28 -15.22 -24.52
CA LYS A 308 11.57 -15.08 -25.22
C LYS A 308 11.96 -13.61 -25.26
N ALA A 309 13.07 -13.22 -24.63
CA ALA A 309 13.63 -11.88 -24.73
C ALA A 309 14.24 -11.65 -26.11
N ASN A 310 14.06 -10.44 -26.65
CA ASN A 310 14.62 -10.09 -27.97
C ASN A 310 15.94 -9.30 -27.84
N GLU A 311 16.22 -8.79 -26.64
CA GLU A 311 17.45 -8.06 -26.36
C GLU A 311 18.36 -8.89 -25.45
N LEU A 312 19.64 -8.90 -25.81
CA LEU A 312 20.67 -9.50 -24.99
C LEU A 312 20.92 -8.59 -23.79
N LEU A 313 20.92 -9.15 -22.59
CA LEU A 313 21.17 -8.40 -21.35
C LEU A 313 22.58 -7.80 -21.40
N GLU A 314 22.68 -6.51 -21.06
CA GLU A 314 23.94 -5.82 -20.89
C GLU A 314 24.13 -5.52 -19.41
N GLU A 315 25.25 -5.88 -18.85
CA GLU A 315 25.66 -5.52 -17.49
C GLU A 315 26.92 -4.64 -17.54
N GLU A 316 26.99 -3.68 -16.62
CA GLU A 316 28.16 -2.80 -16.49
C GLU A 316 28.93 -3.14 -15.21
N TYR A 317 30.20 -3.46 -15.36
CA TYR A 317 31.11 -3.60 -14.24
C TYR A 317 31.88 -2.30 -14.08
N LEU A 318 31.61 -1.56 -12.99
CA LEU A 318 32.27 -0.30 -12.64
C LEU A 318 33.47 -0.59 -11.76
N PHE A 319 34.59 0.08 -12.01
CA PHE A 319 35.80 -0.03 -11.20
C PHE A 319 36.54 1.31 -11.11
N PRO A 320 37.20 1.59 -9.98
CA PRO A 320 38.01 2.79 -9.80
C PRO A 320 39.20 2.83 -10.75
N GLU A 321 39.78 4.03 -11.01
CA GLU A 321 40.90 4.25 -11.92
C GLU A 321 42.18 3.43 -11.63
N ASN A 322 42.27 2.84 -10.43
CA ASN A 322 43.44 2.05 -10.00
C ASN A 322 43.38 0.56 -10.39
N TYR A 323 42.40 0.16 -11.19
CA TYR A 323 42.23 -1.23 -11.63
C TYR A 323 42.71 -1.40 -13.06
N ALA A 324 43.55 -2.44 -13.29
CA ALA A 324 43.92 -2.87 -14.62
C ALA A 324 42.95 -3.88 -15.19
N VAL A 325 42.38 -3.58 -16.34
CA VAL A 325 41.42 -4.45 -17.04
C VAL A 325 42.19 -5.61 -17.69
N ASN A 326 41.74 -6.83 -17.48
CA ASN A 326 42.40 -8.07 -17.93
C ASN A 326 41.66 -8.79 -19.07
N VAL A 327 40.68 -8.12 -19.67
CA VAL A 327 39.82 -8.67 -20.74
C VAL A 327 39.91 -7.78 -21.98
N LYS A 328 39.67 -8.37 -23.17
CA LYS A 328 39.64 -7.67 -24.45
C LYS A 328 38.20 -7.53 -24.95
N GLU A 329 37.96 -6.53 -25.79
CA GLU A 329 36.66 -6.37 -26.46
C GLU A 329 36.33 -7.63 -27.28
N TRP A 330 35.06 -8.03 -27.24
CA TRP A 330 34.54 -9.24 -27.89
C TRP A 330 35.10 -10.58 -27.39
N GLN A 331 35.75 -10.58 -26.22
CA GLN A 331 36.22 -11.79 -25.57
C GLN A 331 35.06 -12.50 -24.84
N GLU A 332 34.92 -13.80 -25.03
CA GLU A 332 34.04 -14.64 -24.22
C GLU A 332 34.65 -14.84 -22.83
N ILE A 333 33.88 -14.53 -21.80
CA ILE A 333 34.26 -14.66 -20.41
C ILE A 333 33.44 -15.79 -19.78
N LYS A 334 34.11 -16.72 -19.12
CA LYS A 334 33.47 -17.79 -18.35
C LYS A 334 33.09 -17.26 -16.95
N GLU A 335 32.20 -17.96 -16.28
CA GLU A 335 31.89 -17.74 -14.87
C GLU A 335 33.19 -17.73 -14.03
N LYS A 336 33.28 -16.78 -13.08
CA LYS A 336 34.46 -16.54 -12.22
C LYS A 336 35.75 -16.12 -12.96
N HIS A 337 35.66 -15.68 -14.20
CA HIS A 337 36.82 -15.13 -14.91
C HIS A 337 37.18 -13.75 -14.35
N LEU A 338 38.47 -13.45 -14.29
CA LEU A 338 39.00 -12.17 -13.75
C LEU A 338 38.80 -11.06 -14.77
N ILE A 339 37.92 -10.07 -14.48
CA ILE A 339 37.66 -8.90 -15.33
C ILE A 339 38.68 -7.81 -15.08
N ALA A 340 38.91 -7.44 -13.81
CA ALA A 340 39.85 -6.41 -13.44
C ALA A 340 40.56 -6.75 -12.13
N LYS A 341 41.84 -6.30 -12.00
CA LYS A 341 42.68 -6.50 -10.83
C LYS A 341 43.21 -5.16 -10.35
N SER A 342 43.17 -4.92 -9.04
CA SER A 342 43.76 -3.72 -8.44
C SER A 342 45.28 -3.76 -8.53
N SER A 343 45.87 -2.61 -8.86
CA SER A 343 47.33 -2.44 -8.91
C SER A 343 47.96 -2.24 -7.52
N LYS A 344 47.20 -1.82 -6.51
CA LYS A 344 47.69 -1.50 -5.16
C LYS A 344 47.16 -2.45 -4.07
N ASP A 345 45.97 -3.00 -4.23
CA ASP A 345 45.34 -3.88 -3.27
C ASP A 345 45.01 -5.26 -3.87
N LYS A 346 44.81 -6.30 -3.02
CA LYS A 346 44.45 -7.66 -3.46
C LYS A 346 43.02 -7.78 -4.02
N GLY A 347 42.35 -6.64 -4.33
CA GLY A 347 41.00 -6.64 -4.90
C GLY A 347 40.97 -7.22 -6.30
N LYS A 348 40.05 -8.18 -6.51
CA LYS A 348 39.80 -8.83 -7.80
C LYS A 348 38.32 -8.69 -8.13
N ILE A 349 38.00 -8.22 -9.33
CA ILE A 349 36.64 -8.24 -9.85
C ILE A 349 36.53 -9.41 -10.81
N VAL A 350 35.63 -10.35 -10.49
CA VAL A 350 35.40 -11.57 -11.25
C VAL A 350 34.00 -11.55 -11.84
N SER A 351 33.85 -12.18 -13.00
CA SER A 351 32.55 -12.33 -13.65
C SER A 351 31.64 -13.26 -12.83
N LEU A 352 30.37 -12.86 -12.64
CA LEU A 352 29.37 -13.67 -11.97
C LEU A 352 28.76 -14.73 -12.89
N LYS A 353 28.81 -14.51 -14.21
CA LYS A 353 28.26 -15.43 -15.24
C LYS A 353 29.14 -15.44 -16.47
N ALA A 354 28.79 -16.27 -17.43
CA ALA A 354 29.45 -16.30 -18.74
C ALA A 354 28.92 -15.13 -19.59
N TRP A 355 29.79 -14.28 -20.08
CA TRP A 355 29.49 -13.06 -20.83
C TRP A 355 30.38 -12.88 -22.05
N VAL A 356 29.98 -12.02 -22.97
CA VAL A 356 30.80 -11.49 -24.05
C VAL A 356 31.06 -10.02 -23.80
N VAL A 357 32.31 -9.59 -23.78
CA VAL A 357 32.68 -8.18 -23.59
C VAL A 357 32.25 -7.38 -24.83
N LYS A 358 31.39 -6.38 -24.66
CA LYS A 358 30.93 -5.50 -25.76
C LYS A 358 31.84 -4.31 -25.94
N LYS A 359 32.19 -3.63 -24.85
CA LYS A 359 32.99 -2.41 -24.89
C LYS A 359 33.77 -2.24 -23.59
N ILE A 360 34.97 -1.70 -23.69
CA ILE A 360 35.82 -1.38 -22.56
C ILE A 360 36.04 0.13 -22.54
N GLU A 361 35.70 0.78 -21.44
CA GLU A 361 35.99 2.18 -21.17
C GLU A 361 36.91 2.28 -19.95
N ASN A 362 37.63 3.39 -19.77
CA ASN A 362 38.69 3.53 -18.75
C ASN A 362 38.24 3.15 -17.32
N TRP A 363 36.96 3.21 -17.01
CA TRP A 363 36.41 2.98 -15.67
C TRP A 363 35.22 2.01 -15.64
N ARG A 364 34.83 1.42 -16.80
CA ARG A 364 33.76 0.42 -16.89
C ARG A 364 33.96 -0.58 -18.02
N VAL A 365 33.49 -1.80 -17.79
CA VAL A 365 33.41 -2.86 -18.82
C VAL A 365 31.95 -3.20 -19.02
N ILE A 366 31.45 -3.06 -20.24
CA ILE A 366 30.11 -3.44 -20.63
C ILE A 366 30.17 -4.85 -21.20
N VAL A 367 29.45 -5.76 -20.58
CA VAL A 367 29.35 -7.16 -21.00
C VAL A 367 27.93 -7.46 -21.49
N LYS A 368 27.81 -8.43 -22.42
CA LYS A 368 26.57 -8.80 -23.05
C LYS A 368 26.36 -10.32 -22.92
N ASP A 369 25.12 -10.75 -22.73
CA ASP A 369 24.79 -12.18 -22.71
C ASP A 369 25.01 -12.80 -24.10
N LYS A 370 25.35 -14.08 -24.14
CA LYS A 370 25.63 -14.81 -25.39
C LYS A 370 24.36 -15.27 -26.07
N ASP A 371 23.37 -15.68 -25.29
CA ASP A 371 22.13 -16.27 -25.75
C ASP A 371 20.92 -15.41 -25.34
N LEU A 372 19.88 -15.44 -26.17
CA LEU A 372 18.59 -14.85 -25.83
C LEU A 372 18.03 -15.52 -24.57
N ARG A 373 17.69 -14.73 -23.60
CA ARG A 373 17.12 -15.26 -22.36
C ARG A 373 15.72 -15.79 -22.61
N VAL A 374 15.52 -17.05 -22.32
CA VAL A 374 14.22 -17.71 -22.35
C VAL A 374 13.86 -18.08 -20.92
N VAL A 375 12.71 -17.63 -20.45
CA VAL A 375 12.18 -17.99 -19.13
C VAL A 375 10.89 -18.77 -19.34
N GLU A 376 10.83 -19.93 -18.74
CA GLU A 376 9.67 -20.82 -18.79
C GLU A 376 8.94 -20.76 -17.46
N TYR A 377 7.62 -20.56 -17.52
CA TYR A 377 6.72 -20.53 -16.38
C TYR A 377 5.78 -21.72 -16.46
N GLU A 378 5.87 -22.63 -15.49
CA GLU A 378 4.94 -23.73 -15.34
C GLU A 378 3.68 -23.25 -14.62
N ILE A 379 2.52 -23.45 -15.21
CA ILE A 379 1.22 -23.05 -14.67
C ILE A 379 0.37 -24.29 -14.47
N GLU A 380 -0.12 -24.48 -13.24
CA GLU A 380 -1.00 -25.60 -12.89
C GLU A 380 -2.30 -25.58 -13.68
N PHE A 381 -2.83 -26.77 -14.00
CA PHE A 381 -4.12 -26.92 -14.65
C PHE A 381 -5.24 -26.29 -13.81
N GLY A 382 -6.16 -25.60 -14.48
CA GLY A 382 -7.27 -24.90 -13.82
C GLY A 382 -7.01 -23.43 -13.50
N THR A 383 -5.79 -22.94 -13.70
CA THR A 383 -5.49 -21.51 -13.57
C THR A 383 -5.80 -20.80 -14.89
N ASN A 384 -6.62 -19.76 -14.85
CA ASN A 384 -6.94 -18.97 -16.04
C ASN A 384 -5.75 -18.12 -16.47
N ILE A 385 -5.36 -18.24 -17.74
CA ILE A 385 -4.30 -17.47 -18.37
C ILE A 385 -4.91 -16.20 -18.98
N VAL A 386 -4.37 -15.03 -18.62
CA VAL A 386 -4.86 -13.72 -19.07
C VAL A 386 -4.34 -13.35 -20.46
N VAL A 387 -3.17 -13.87 -20.82
CA VAL A 387 -2.44 -13.54 -22.05
C VAL A 387 -2.66 -14.57 -23.13
N LYS A 388 -2.57 -14.15 -24.41
CA LYS A 388 -2.68 -15.04 -25.56
C LYS A 388 -1.31 -15.29 -26.17
N SER A 389 -1.17 -16.43 -26.86
CA SER A 389 0.06 -16.72 -27.60
C SER A 389 0.33 -15.63 -28.66
N LYS A 390 1.57 -15.18 -28.74
CA LYS A 390 2.10 -14.07 -29.56
C LYS A 390 1.76 -12.66 -29.04
N ASP A 391 1.15 -12.51 -27.86
CA ASP A 391 1.01 -11.19 -27.24
C ASP A 391 2.37 -10.64 -26.81
N SER A 392 2.56 -9.33 -26.91
CA SER A 392 3.69 -8.62 -26.32
C SER A 392 3.40 -8.29 -24.87
N VAL A 393 4.25 -8.76 -23.97
CA VAL A 393 4.11 -8.57 -22.53
C VAL A 393 5.19 -7.64 -22.03
N LYS A 394 4.83 -6.77 -21.08
CA LYS A 394 5.78 -5.90 -20.40
C LYS A 394 6.37 -6.62 -19.18
N LYS A 395 7.58 -6.24 -18.80
CA LYS A 395 8.20 -6.71 -17.57
C LYS A 395 7.27 -6.47 -16.38
N GLY A 396 6.99 -7.52 -15.57
CA GLY A 396 6.07 -7.48 -14.43
C GLY A 396 4.58 -7.57 -14.75
N GLN A 397 4.20 -7.76 -16.00
CA GLN A 397 2.79 -7.97 -16.37
C GLN A 397 2.30 -9.33 -15.89
N ARG A 398 1.04 -9.39 -15.44
CA ARG A 398 0.38 -10.63 -15.01
C ARG A 398 0.17 -11.57 -16.18
N LEU A 399 0.57 -12.83 -16.01
CA LEU A 399 0.33 -13.92 -16.96
C LEU A 399 -0.92 -14.71 -16.59
N THR A 400 -1.23 -14.79 -15.27
CA THR A 400 -2.39 -15.49 -14.73
C THR A 400 -3.32 -14.54 -14.00
N GLU A 401 -4.59 -14.92 -13.75
CA GLU A 401 -5.61 -14.08 -13.08
C GLU A 401 -5.19 -14.00 -11.62
N TRP A 402 -4.93 -14.21 -10.75
CA TRP A 402 -4.72 -14.07 -9.31
C TRP A 402 -3.97 -12.77 -8.91
N HIS A 403 -3.84 -12.57 -7.64
CA HIS A 403 -3.17 -11.42 -7.05
C HIS A 403 -1.64 -11.56 -7.10
N ILE A 404 -0.95 -10.47 -7.37
CA ILE A 404 0.51 -10.45 -7.46
C ILE A 404 1.14 -10.52 -6.06
N ASN A 405 2.24 -11.26 -5.94
CA ASN A 405 3.10 -11.22 -4.76
C ASN A 405 3.93 -9.93 -4.76
N LEU A 406 3.77 -9.12 -3.71
CA LEU A 406 4.39 -7.79 -3.62
C LEU A 406 5.92 -7.84 -3.55
N ALA A 407 6.49 -8.83 -2.87
CA ALA A 407 7.94 -8.99 -2.77
C ALA A 407 8.54 -9.24 -4.16
N ARG A 408 7.98 -10.20 -4.92
CA ARG A 408 8.43 -10.48 -6.28
C ARG A 408 8.20 -9.29 -7.23
N LEU A 409 7.12 -8.55 -7.05
CA LEU A 409 6.86 -7.35 -7.83
C LEU A 409 7.93 -6.28 -7.59
N MET A 410 8.36 -6.13 -6.32
CA MET A 410 9.43 -5.20 -5.95
C MET A 410 10.76 -5.55 -6.62
N ASP A 411 11.10 -6.84 -6.71
CA ASP A 411 12.32 -7.31 -7.36
C ASP A 411 12.30 -7.04 -8.88
N VAL A 412 11.12 -7.18 -9.51
CA VAL A 412 10.96 -7.04 -10.96
C VAL A 412 10.77 -5.58 -11.40
N TRP A 413 9.89 -4.83 -10.75
CA TRP A 413 9.52 -3.46 -11.14
C TRP A 413 10.24 -2.36 -10.37
N GLY A 414 10.83 -2.70 -9.24
CA GLY A 414 11.40 -1.73 -8.31
C GLY A 414 10.35 -1.08 -7.40
N ILE A 415 10.84 -0.21 -6.51
CA ILE A 415 10.08 0.30 -5.37
C ILE A 415 8.91 1.19 -5.79
N LEU A 416 9.16 2.22 -6.61
CA LEU A 416 8.14 3.22 -6.97
C LEU A 416 6.92 2.59 -7.65
N LYS A 417 7.15 1.72 -8.63
CA LYS A 417 6.05 1.04 -9.34
C LYS A 417 5.27 0.07 -8.44
N THR A 418 5.95 -0.56 -7.47
CA THR A 418 5.29 -1.42 -6.48
C THR A 418 4.42 -0.58 -5.54
N GLN A 419 4.89 0.58 -5.13
CA GLN A 419 4.09 1.52 -4.34
C GLN A 419 2.85 1.99 -5.11
N GLU A 420 3.01 2.38 -6.37
CA GLU A 420 1.90 2.76 -7.25
C GLU A 420 0.89 1.62 -7.40
N TYR A 421 1.35 0.39 -7.61
CA TYR A 421 0.48 -0.78 -7.70
C TYR A 421 -0.35 -0.99 -6.44
N ILE A 422 0.26 -0.87 -5.23
CA ILE A 422 -0.47 -1.00 -3.97
C ILE A 422 -1.54 0.10 -3.84
N VAL A 423 -1.19 1.34 -4.17
CA VAL A 423 -2.12 2.47 -4.11
C VAL A 423 -3.29 2.28 -5.07
N ASP A 424 -3.01 1.89 -6.31
CA ASP A 424 -4.04 1.70 -7.34
C ASP A 424 -4.96 0.50 -7.02
N GLU A 425 -4.41 -0.59 -6.49
CA GLU A 425 -5.20 -1.76 -6.07
C GLU A 425 -6.14 -1.41 -4.91
N ILE A 426 -5.64 -0.73 -3.87
CA ILE A 426 -6.47 -0.30 -2.74
C ILE A 426 -7.55 0.68 -3.22
N LYS A 427 -7.18 1.66 -4.04
CA LYS A 427 -8.12 2.62 -4.60
C LYS A 427 -9.21 1.94 -5.43
N SER A 428 -8.83 0.97 -6.26
CA SER A 428 -9.74 0.15 -7.06
C SER A 428 -10.76 -0.59 -6.19
N ILE A 429 -10.31 -1.17 -5.07
CA ILE A 429 -11.18 -1.87 -4.13
C ILE A 429 -12.21 -0.92 -3.51
N TYR A 430 -11.79 0.26 -3.04
CA TYR A 430 -12.73 1.25 -2.49
C TYR A 430 -13.70 1.79 -3.55
N ALA A 431 -13.20 2.13 -4.73
CA ALA A 431 -14.01 2.64 -5.84
C ALA A 431 -15.08 1.64 -6.30
N SER A 432 -14.76 0.34 -6.31
CA SER A 432 -15.73 -0.71 -6.65
C SER A 432 -16.91 -0.76 -5.69
N GLN A 433 -16.73 -0.22 -4.48
CA GLN A 433 -17.76 -0.10 -3.44
C GLN A 433 -18.39 1.30 -3.38
N TRP A 434 -18.19 2.12 -4.41
CA TRP A 434 -18.69 3.49 -4.50
C TRP A 434 -18.16 4.39 -3.36
N GLN A 435 -17.00 4.07 -2.84
CA GLN A 435 -16.30 4.89 -1.85
C GLN A 435 -15.10 5.55 -2.51
N THR A 436 -15.01 6.86 -2.40
CA THR A 436 -13.90 7.63 -2.94
C THR A 436 -12.91 8.00 -1.84
N VAL A 437 -11.68 7.48 -1.94
CA VAL A 437 -10.57 7.85 -1.05
C VAL A 437 -9.51 8.54 -1.88
N ASN A 438 -9.05 9.70 -1.45
CA ASN A 438 -7.99 10.40 -2.16
C ASN A 438 -6.67 9.61 -2.08
N SER A 439 -5.98 9.50 -3.21
CA SER A 439 -4.74 8.71 -3.32
C SER A 439 -3.67 9.13 -2.31
N LYS A 440 -3.56 10.41 -1.95
CA LYS A 440 -2.54 10.93 -1.02
C LYS A 440 -2.57 10.28 0.35
N HIS A 441 -3.76 9.92 0.86
CA HIS A 441 -3.89 9.25 2.15
C HIS A 441 -3.34 7.83 2.12
N ILE A 442 -3.60 7.12 1.03
CA ILE A 442 -3.06 5.77 0.80
C ILE A 442 -1.56 5.86 0.52
N GLU A 443 -1.12 6.81 -0.33
CA GLU A 443 0.28 7.07 -0.66
C GLU A 443 1.12 7.32 0.60
N LEU A 444 0.57 8.04 1.60
CA LEU A 444 1.24 8.33 2.87
C LEU A 444 1.54 7.04 3.65
N ILE A 445 0.55 6.17 3.80
CA ILE A 445 0.73 4.89 4.50
C ILE A 445 1.70 3.98 3.74
N VAL A 446 1.52 3.87 2.42
CA VAL A 446 2.39 3.04 1.57
C VAL A 446 3.84 3.55 1.63
N ARG A 447 4.08 4.88 1.64
CA ARG A 447 5.42 5.44 1.82
C ARG A 447 6.08 4.92 3.10
N GLN A 448 5.34 4.81 4.20
CA GLN A 448 5.87 4.29 5.46
C GLN A 448 6.21 2.79 5.38
N MET A 449 5.48 2.00 4.58
CA MET A 449 5.80 0.57 4.38
C MET A 449 7.19 0.35 3.76
N PHE A 450 7.75 1.34 3.07
CA PHE A 450 9.08 1.30 2.44
C PHE A 450 10.09 2.23 3.14
N SER A 451 9.83 2.66 4.36
CA SER A 451 10.70 3.61 5.08
C SER A 451 11.93 2.96 5.71
N ARG A 452 12.03 1.65 5.75
CA ARG A 452 13.11 0.91 6.41
C ARG A 452 14.06 0.26 5.40
N VAL A 453 15.33 0.19 5.81
CA VAL A 453 16.41 -0.46 5.06
C VAL A 453 17.09 -1.50 5.94
N ARG A 454 17.54 -2.59 5.32
CA ARG A 454 18.36 -3.62 5.95
C ARG A 454 19.82 -3.41 5.54
N ILE A 455 20.70 -3.32 6.51
CA ILE A 455 22.13 -3.19 6.26
C ILE A 455 22.66 -4.55 5.81
N LEU A 456 23.26 -4.60 4.62
CA LEU A 456 23.96 -5.77 4.10
C LEU A 456 25.42 -5.77 4.57
N ASP A 457 26.15 -4.69 4.25
CA ASP A 457 27.54 -4.48 4.64
C ASP A 457 27.69 -3.17 5.41
N LYS A 458 28.35 -3.24 6.56
CA LYS A 458 28.53 -2.08 7.44
C LYS A 458 29.63 -1.12 7.01
N TRP A 459 30.65 -1.64 6.33
CA TRP A 459 31.90 -0.92 6.07
C TRP A 459 32.38 -0.08 7.26
N ASP A 460 32.60 1.22 7.10
CA ASP A 460 33.08 2.13 8.16
C ASP A 460 31.95 2.73 9.01
N SER A 461 30.70 2.25 8.86
CA SER A 461 29.55 2.78 9.61
C SER A 461 29.43 2.16 11.01
N GLU A 462 28.66 2.83 11.87
CA GLU A 462 28.30 2.36 13.22
C GLU A 462 27.22 1.26 13.23
N PHE A 463 26.64 0.93 12.06
CA PHE A 463 25.58 -0.08 11.96
C PHE A 463 26.12 -1.50 12.07
N PHE A 464 25.25 -2.42 12.47
CA PHE A 464 25.54 -3.84 12.41
C PHE A 464 24.98 -4.46 11.14
N PRO A 465 25.63 -5.49 10.57
CA PRO A 465 25.06 -6.28 9.47
C PRO A 465 23.70 -6.85 9.89
N TRP A 466 22.72 -6.80 8.98
CA TRP A 466 21.33 -7.25 9.15
C TRP A 466 20.43 -6.36 10.01
N ASP A 467 20.94 -5.24 10.54
CA ASP A 467 20.12 -4.27 11.24
C ASP A 467 19.07 -3.66 10.30
N ILE A 468 17.86 -3.45 10.85
CA ILE A 468 16.78 -2.74 10.16
C ILE A 468 16.77 -1.31 10.72
N VAL A 469 17.12 -0.36 9.87
CA VAL A 469 17.28 1.05 10.23
C VAL A 469 16.34 1.92 9.41
N ASP A 470 15.97 3.09 9.95
CA ASP A 470 15.23 4.08 9.18
C ASP A 470 16.09 4.62 8.03
N ILE A 471 15.46 4.82 6.86
CA ILE A 471 16.14 5.33 5.68
C ILE A 471 16.76 6.71 5.91
N ILE A 472 16.17 7.52 6.80
CA ILE A 472 16.66 8.85 7.13
C ILE A 472 17.99 8.75 7.86
N ARG A 473 18.03 7.91 8.90
CA ARG A 473 19.26 7.65 9.67
C ARG A 473 20.34 7.05 8.79
N TYR A 474 19.98 6.12 7.91
CA TYR A 474 20.91 5.57 6.91
C TYR A 474 21.47 6.65 5.99
N ASN A 475 20.62 7.52 5.44
CA ASN A 475 21.07 8.58 4.52
C ASN A 475 21.95 9.61 5.23
N LYS A 476 21.66 9.98 6.48
CA LYS A 476 22.50 10.88 7.29
C LYS A 476 23.88 10.31 7.52
N GLU A 477 23.94 9.05 7.93
CA GLU A 477 25.22 8.36 8.15
C GLU A 477 26.00 8.20 6.85
N LYS A 478 25.33 7.81 5.76
CA LYS A 478 25.93 7.74 4.43
C LYS A 478 26.53 9.08 4.00
N THR A 479 25.80 10.18 4.19
CA THR A 479 26.27 11.52 3.84
C THR A 479 27.44 11.94 4.71
N ARG A 480 27.43 11.61 6.02
CA ARG A 480 28.55 11.86 6.95
C ARG A 480 29.81 11.16 6.49
N LEU A 481 29.72 9.85 6.22
CA LEU A 481 30.88 9.05 5.79
C LEU A 481 31.44 9.48 4.45
N ILE A 482 30.61 9.87 3.49
CA ILE A 482 31.06 10.43 2.20
C ILE A 482 31.82 11.73 2.42
N LYS A 483 31.37 12.64 3.30
CA LYS A 483 32.08 13.87 3.65
C LYS A 483 33.44 13.58 4.32
N GLU A 484 33.54 12.51 5.11
CA GLU A 484 34.74 12.03 5.76
C GLU A 484 35.66 11.20 4.82
N SER A 485 35.26 11.02 3.55
CA SER A 485 35.98 10.16 2.56
C SER A 485 36.14 8.72 3.01
N LYS A 486 35.18 8.19 3.80
CA LYS A 486 35.09 6.82 4.24
C LYS A 486 34.10 6.03 3.39
N LEU A 487 34.14 4.69 3.46
CA LEU A 487 33.24 3.81 2.71
C LEU A 487 31.83 3.80 3.35
N PRO A 488 30.78 4.17 2.59
CA PRO A 488 29.41 4.17 3.10
C PRO A 488 28.86 2.75 3.21
N PRO A 489 27.89 2.50 4.13
CA PRO A 489 27.25 1.21 4.26
C PRO A 489 26.39 0.85 3.03
N ILE A 490 26.29 -0.43 2.71
CA ILE A 490 25.41 -0.97 1.67
C ILE A 490 24.14 -1.48 2.33
N ALA A 491 22.99 -1.04 1.83
CA ALA A 491 21.69 -1.43 2.36
C ALA A 491 20.68 -1.70 1.26
N GLU A 492 19.73 -2.59 1.57
CA GLU A 492 18.60 -2.95 0.74
C GLU A 492 17.31 -2.40 1.35
N ARG A 493 16.43 -1.79 0.54
CA ARG A 493 15.12 -1.37 1.00
C ARG A 493 14.20 -2.56 1.24
N LEU A 494 13.43 -2.49 2.32
CA LEU A 494 12.48 -3.53 2.70
C LEU A 494 11.05 -3.07 2.50
N LEU A 495 10.19 -4.01 2.11
CA LEU A 495 8.76 -3.88 2.23
C LEU A 495 8.34 -4.46 3.59
N LEU A 496 7.91 -3.59 4.50
CA LEU A 496 7.44 -3.99 5.81
C LEU A 496 5.92 -3.82 5.93
N TRP A 497 5.29 -4.72 6.67
CA TRP A 497 3.88 -4.60 7.02
C TRP A 497 3.68 -3.68 8.23
N LEU A 498 2.46 -3.16 8.39
CA LEU A 498 2.12 -2.13 9.37
C LEU A 498 2.59 -2.43 10.79
N ILE A 499 2.39 -3.67 11.28
CA ILE A 499 2.81 -4.06 12.64
C ILE A 499 4.34 -3.97 12.79
N LYS A 500 5.09 -4.41 11.78
CA LYS A 500 6.56 -4.36 11.84
C LYS A 500 7.09 -2.93 11.76
N ILE A 501 6.46 -2.05 10.99
CA ILE A 501 6.83 -0.63 10.94
C ILE A 501 6.73 -0.02 12.34
N SER A 502 5.60 -0.26 13.01
CA SER A 502 5.34 0.26 14.36
C SER A 502 6.27 -0.31 15.45
N LEU A 503 6.81 -1.53 15.25
CA LEU A 503 7.77 -2.15 16.18
C LEU A 503 9.23 -1.74 15.90
N TYR A 504 9.58 -1.46 14.63
CA TYR A 504 10.93 -1.04 14.24
C TYR A 504 11.06 0.49 14.16
N THR A 505 10.51 1.22 15.14
CA THR A 505 10.71 2.66 15.30
C THR A 505 12.02 2.94 16.05
N GLU A 506 12.55 4.17 15.93
CA GLU A 506 13.70 4.58 16.74
C GLU A 506 13.36 4.65 18.23
N SER A 507 12.14 5.10 18.56
CA SER A 507 11.64 5.18 19.92
C SER A 507 11.19 3.80 20.43
N TRP A 508 11.91 3.25 21.39
CA TRP A 508 11.52 2.00 22.05
C TRP A 508 10.24 2.18 22.89
N LEU A 509 10.03 3.37 23.45
CA LEU A 509 8.85 3.67 24.26
C LEU A 509 7.58 3.64 23.39
N SER A 510 7.65 4.21 22.19
CA SER A 510 6.58 4.15 21.20
C SER A 510 6.27 2.71 20.78
N ALA A 511 7.30 1.90 20.50
CA ALA A 511 7.15 0.50 20.15
C ALA A 511 6.53 -0.32 21.28
N ALA A 512 6.99 -0.14 22.53
CA ALA A 512 6.49 -0.85 23.72
C ALA A 512 5.02 -0.56 24.00
N SER A 513 4.56 0.67 23.71
CA SER A 513 3.16 1.06 23.91
C SER A 513 2.20 0.50 22.85
N PHE A 514 2.72 -0.03 21.73
CA PHE A 514 1.91 -0.58 20.65
C PHE A 514 1.52 -2.04 20.92
N GLN A 515 2.47 -2.95 20.84
CA GLN A 515 2.30 -4.39 21.06
C GLN A 515 3.61 -5.04 21.48
N GLU A 516 3.55 -6.29 21.95
CA GLU A 516 4.73 -7.10 22.33
C GLU A 516 5.64 -6.40 23.36
N THR A 517 5.05 -5.70 24.33
CA THR A 517 5.75 -4.86 25.32
C THR A 517 6.95 -5.57 25.96
N VAL A 518 6.77 -6.81 26.43
CA VAL A 518 7.85 -7.58 27.06
C VAL A 518 9.03 -7.80 26.13
N ARG A 519 8.76 -8.16 24.88
CA ARG A 519 9.80 -8.38 23.87
C ARG A 519 10.59 -7.11 23.57
N VAL A 520 9.87 -6.00 23.39
CA VAL A 520 10.49 -4.69 23.11
C VAL A 520 11.38 -4.26 24.28
N LEU A 521 10.90 -4.41 25.52
CA LEU A 521 11.67 -4.06 26.72
C LEU A 521 12.92 -4.94 26.89
N VAL A 522 12.82 -6.23 26.62
CA VAL A 522 13.98 -7.14 26.65
C VAL A 522 14.98 -6.73 25.56
N GLU A 523 14.53 -6.48 24.34
CA GLU A 523 15.40 -6.05 23.25
C GLU A 523 16.08 -4.71 23.54
N TRP A 524 15.34 -3.77 24.12
CA TRP A 524 15.87 -2.48 24.54
C TRP A 524 16.95 -2.65 25.63
N SER A 525 16.67 -3.41 26.69
CA SER A 525 17.62 -3.59 27.81
C SER A 525 18.91 -4.31 27.37
N VAL A 526 18.84 -5.22 26.40
CA VAL A 526 20.03 -5.91 25.87
C VAL A 526 20.83 -5.01 24.93
N SER A 527 20.15 -4.19 24.12
CA SER A 527 20.80 -3.37 23.10
C SER A 527 21.18 -1.96 23.56
N TRP A 528 20.87 -1.56 24.80
CA TRP A 528 21.15 -0.23 25.37
C TRP A 528 20.68 0.92 24.45
N LYS A 529 19.52 0.78 23.83
CA LYS A 529 18.95 1.81 22.94
C LYS A 529 18.53 3.03 23.75
N ILE A 530 18.91 4.21 23.29
CA ILE A 530 18.53 5.49 23.90
C ILE A 530 17.33 6.04 23.12
N ASP A 531 16.25 6.39 23.82
CA ASP A 531 15.11 7.09 23.25
C ASP A 531 15.37 8.61 23.30
N ARG A 532 15.35 9.24 22.15
CA ARG A 532 15.62 10.68 22.04
C ARG A 532 14.38 11.55 22.24
N LEU A 533 13.22 10.97 22.48
CA LEU A 533 11.95 11.66 22.71
C LEU A 533 11.62 12.73 21.66
N LYS A 534 11.89 12.43 20.39
CA LYS A 534 11.71 13.39 19.28
C LYS A 534 10.31 13.42 18.72
N GLU A 535 9.53 12.40 18.96
CA GLU A 535 8.22 12.17 18.38
C GLU A 535 7.10 12.60 19.33
N LEU A 536 5.84 12.53 18.88
CA LEU A 536 4.70 12.95 19.67
C LEU A 536 4.36 11.95 20.77
N LYS A 537 4.34 10.65 20.45
CA LYS A 537 3.78 9.59 21.29
C LYS A 537 4.56 9.41 22.59
N GLU A 538 5.90 9.35 22.52
CA GLU A 538 6.74 9.22 23.70
C GLU A 538 6.63 10.44 24.63
N ASN A 539 6.57 11.65 24.07
CA ASN A 539 6.41 12.86 24.89
C ASN A 539 5.06 12.91 25.58
N VAL A 540 4.00 12.44 24.92
CA VAL A 540 2.67 12.34 25.55
C VAL A 540 2.66 11.29 26.66
N ILE A 541 3.29 10.13 26.44
CA ILE A 541 3.33 9.05 27.46
C ILE A 541 4.00 9.52 28.76
N ILE A 542 5.08 10.30 28.67
CA ILE A 542 5.82 10.80 29.83
C ILE A 542 5.39 12.19 30.28
N TRP A 543 4.25 12.70 29.80
CA TRP A 543 3.69 14.02 30.14
C TRP A 543 4.62 15.21 29.85
N ARG A 544 5.50 15.11 28.87
CA ARG A 544 6.33 16.22 28.39
C ARG A 544 5.61 17.00 27.27
N LEU A 545 6.03 18.26 27.10
CA LEU A 545 5.54 19.07 25.99
C LEU A 545 5.98 18.47 24.65
N ILE A 546 5.06 18.43 23.68
CA ILE A 546 5.36 17.93 22.33
C ILE A 546 6.32 18.87 21.60
N PRO A 547 7.17 18.38 20.69
CA PRO A 547 8.16 19.20 19.99
C PRO A 547 7.59 20.37 19.16
N ALA A 548 6.34 20.30 18.77
CA ALA A 548 5.64 21.38 18.05
C ALA A 548 5.56 22.70 18.86
N TRP A 549 5.65 22.64 20.20
CA TRP A 549 5.54 23.81 21.05
C TRP A 549 6.66 24.83 20.86
N LYS A 550 7.88 24.40 20.60
CA LYS A 550 9.03 25.31 20.34
C LYS A 550 8.78 26.20 19.12
N GLN A 551 8.13 25.67 18.09
CA GLN A 551 7.84 26.41 16.86
C GLN A 551 6.59 27.28 16.97
N TYR A 552 5.58 26.85 17.72
CA TYR A 552 4.45 27.68 18.07
C TYR A 552 4.93 28.96 18.76
N ARG A 553 5.89 28.85 19.70
CA ARG A 553 6.51 30.00 20.36
C ARG A 553 7.26 30.89 19.36
N LYS A 554 8.05 30.32 18.44
CA LYS A 554 8.75 31.09 17.39
C LYS A 554 7.80 31.86 16.49
N ILE A 555 6.70 31.24 16.07
CA ILE A 555 5.70 31.87 15.20
C ILE A 555 4.97 33.01 15.91
N ASN A 556 4.66 32.85 17.19
CA ASN A 556 3.92 33.84 17.96
C ASN A 556 4.83 34.86 18.70
N TRP A 557 6.12 34.93 18.37
CA TRP A 557 7.08 35.86 18.97
C TRP A 557 7.13 35.79 20.51
N ILE A 558 6.80 34.63 21.10
CA ILE A 558 6.95 34.41 22.53
C ILE A 558 8.45 34.21 22.78
N GLU A 559 9.08 35.15 23.52
CA GLU A 559 10.50 35.07 23.88
C GLU A 559 10.79 33.70 24.49
N ILE A 560 11.75 33.02 23.88
CA ILE A 560 12.32 31.78 24.42
C ILE A 560 13.41 32.26 25.36
N GLU A 561 13.22 32.17 26.66
CA GLU A 561 14.35 32.10 27.57
C GLU A 561 15.17 30.89 27.09
N GLU A 562 16.43 31.16 26.71
CA GLU A 562 17.38 30.17 26.19
C GLU A 562 17.83 29.22 27.31
N ASP A 563 16.91 28.48 27.90
CA ASP A 563 17.25 27.40 28.78
C ASP A 563 16.93 26.07 28.08
N PHE A 564 17.91 25.55 27.42
CA PHE A 564 18.13 24.19 26.91
C PHE A 564 18.69 24.21 25.49
N ASP A 565 20.00 24.30 25.39
CA ASP A 565 20.76 23.90 24.22
C ASP A 565 20.40 22.47 23.83
N ASP A 566 20.20 22.24 22.54
CA ASP A 566 19.87 20.91 21.98
C ASP A 566 20.95 19.85 22.24
N GLU A 567 22.11 20.24 22.81
CA GLU A 567 23.19 19.35 23.24
C GLU A 567 23.02 18.83 24.67
N ASP A 568 22.24 19.51 25.54
CA ASP A 568 22.08 19.14 26.96
C ASP A 568 20.87 18.20 27.24
N MET A 569 20.19 17.72 26.21
CA MET A 569 19.11 16.73 26.38
C MET A 569 19.62 15.28 26.37
N TYR A 570 20.89 15.09 26.62
CA TYR A 570 21.42 13.80 27.01
C TYR A 570 21.30 13.69 28.53
N PHE A 571 20.47 12.81 29.03
CA PHE A 571 20.69 12.25 30.35
C PHE A 571 22.08 11.61 30.29
N SER A 572 23.09 12.27 30.81
CA SER A 572 24.36 11.62 31.12
C SER A 572 24.04 10.58 32.17
N ALA A 573 24.52 9.37 31.96
CA ALA A 573 24.43 8.29 32.94
C ALA A 573 25.27 8.60 34.24
N ASP A 574 25.79 9.83 34.32
CA ASP A 574 26.68 10.29 35.39
C ASP A 574 25.98 11.11 36.51
N ASP A 575 24.68 11.38 36.39
CA ASP A 575 23.91 11.91 37.53
C ASP A 575 23.54 10.76 38.49
N GLU A 576 24.56 10.13 39.04
CA GLU A 576 24.50 9.40 40.30
C GLU A 576 24.26 10.39 41.46
N ASN A 577 23.05 10.82 41.69
CA ASN A 577 22.58 11.31 42.98
C ASN A 577 21.18 11.94 42.84
N ILE A 578 20.21 11.14 42.43
CA ILE A 578 18.84 11.38 42.87
C ILE A 578 18.65 10.47 44.09
N ASP A 579 18.92 11.02 45.23
CA ASP A 579 18.55 10.45 46.54
C ASP A 579 17.00 10.50 46.59
N ILE A 580 16.37 9.46 46.08
CA ILE A 580 14.93 9.23 46.24
C ILE A 580 14.75 8.82 47.68
N SER A 581 14.57 9.80 48.57
CA SER A 581 14.24 9.52 49.98
C SER A 581 12.96 8.67 50.02
N GLU A 582 12.96 7.63 50.79
CA GLU A 582 11.81 6.74 51.00
C GLU A 582 10.53 7.52 51.37
N GLU A 583 10.65 8.70 51.99
CA GLU A 583 9.55 9.63 52.27
C GLU A 583 8.84 10.18 51.00
N HIS A 584 9.51 10.26 49.86
CA HIS A 584 8.88 10.75 48.65
C HIS A 584 8.10 9.65 47.91
N LEU A 585 8.56 8.41 48.02
CA LEU A 585 7.85 7.23 47.54
C LEU A 585 6.59 6.94 48.38
N GLU A 586 6.66 7.09 49.68
CA GLU A 586 5.50 6.90 50.56
C GLU A 586 4.42 7.96 50.32
N LYS A 587 4.78 9.22 50.01
CA LYS A 587 3.81 10.25 49.63
C LYS A 587 3.11 9.97 48.31
N VAL A 588 3.85 9.53 47.29
CA VAL A 588 3.27 9.22 45.95
C VAL A 588 2.36 7.99 46.04
N VAL A 589 2.72 7.00 46.88
CA VAL A 589 1.88 5.81 47.07
C VAL A 589 0.61 6.18 47.85
N ALA A 590 0.71 7.04 48.87
CA ALA A 590 -0.45 7.52 49.63
C ALA A 590 -1.42 8.37 48.78
N GLU A 591 -0.90 9.19 47.88
CA GLU A 591 -1.74 9.96 46.92
C GLU A 591 -2.43 9.05 45.89
N MET A 592 -1.83 7.93 45.49
CA MET A 592 -2.44 6.97 44.58
C MET A 592 -3.49 6.06 45.26
N GLU A 593 -3.42 5.85 46.56
CA GLU A 593 -4.43 5.11 47.35
C GLU A 593 -5.70 5.95 47.60
N ASP A 594 -5.57 7.28 47.77
CA ASP A 594 -6.71 8.18 47.95
C ASP A 594 -7.52 8.42 46.65
N GLU A 595 -6.94 8.23 45.45
CA GLU A 595 -7.68 8.34 44.18
C GLU A 595 -8.41 7.04 43.77
N SER A 596 -8.24 5.94 44.48
CA SER A 596 -8.92 4.67 44.15
C SER A 596 -10.31 4.50 44.80
N ASP A 597 -10.78 5.46 45.60
CA ASP A 597 -12.08 5.43 46.31
C ASP A 597 -13.13 6.39 45.68
N PHE A 598 -13.02 6.74 44.38
CA PHE A 598 -14.08 7.44 43.66
C PHE A 598 -14.53 6.73 42.40
#